data_8923ca20d070a77f1bb97b350ed46b50
#
_entry.id   8923ca20d070a77f1bb97b350ed46b50
#
_cell.length_a   1.000
_cell.length_b   1.000
_cell.length_c   1.000
_cell.angle_alpha   90.00
_cell.angle_beta   90.00
_cell.angle_gamma   90.00
#
_symmetry.space_group_name_H-M   'P 1'
#
loop_
_entity.id
_entity.type
_entity.pdbx_description
1 polymer ?
#
loop_
_entity_poly.entity_id
_entity_poly.type
_entity_poly.pdbx_seq_one_letter_code
_entity_poly.pdbx_strand_id
1 'polypeptide(L)'
;MARLYLIRHGKPAAVWGGDDDDPGLDEIGRAQADAARDWLLALPPDERPRRVVSSPLRRCRETAEPTAQALGVAIEVDPRVGEIPTPAALAPDERGPWLRKCFAGAWAEIEGDLDYDAWRREIAASLAGRGGAAVFSHYVATNAVVSQVLGDPKVLAFRPDHASITVLETDGDRLTLVELGREAATSVL
;
A
#
# COMPACT_ATOMS: atom_id res chain seq x y z
N MET A 1 2.88 3.41 -22.14
CA MET A 1 2.57 2.97 -20.75
C MET A 1 2.87 4.11 -19.82
N ALA A 2 2.11 4.28 -18.75
CA ALA A 2 2.31 5.34 -17.77
C ALA A 2 2.77 4.72 -16.44
N ARG A 3 3.72 5.38 -15.75
CA ARG A 3 4.18 4.90 -14.44
C ARG A 3 3.16 5.15 -13.35
N LEU A 4 3.11 4.25 -12.37
CA LEU A 4 2.35 4.33 -11.15
C LEU A 4 3.28 3.98 -10.00
N TYR A 5 3.23 4.76 -8.93
CA TYR A 5 4.05 4.58 -7.74
C TYR A 5 3.16 4.12 -6.59
N LEU A 6 3.35 2.89 -6.14
CA LEU A 6 2.60 2.33 -5.01
C LEU A 6 3.48 2.39 -3.76
N ILE A 7 3.06 3.19 -2.78
CA ILE A 7 3.84 3.53 -1.59
C ILE A 7 3.15 2.94 -0.35
N ARG A 8 3.87 2.14 0.42
CA ARG A 8 3.41 1.77 1.77
C ARG A 8 3.49 2.99 2.68
N HIS A 9 2.52 3.17 3.57
CA HIS A 9 2.58 4.25 4.58
C HIS A 9 3.86 4.21 5.40
N GLY A 10 4.28 5.36 5.93
CA GLY A 10 5.39 5.51 6.88
C GLY A 10 5.10 4.82 8.21
N LYS A 11 6.09 4.75 9.09
CA LYS A 11 5.97 4.08 10.38
C LYS A 11 4.86 4.73 11.23
N PRO A 12 3.84 3.96 11.66
CA PRO A 12 2.75 4.48 12.48
C PRO A 12 3.20 4.68 13.93
N ALA A 13 2.51 5.59 14.64
CA ALA A 13 2.78 5.89 16.05
C ALA A 13 2.34 4.77 17.01
N ALA A 14 1.49 3.87 16.57
CA ALA A 14 1.05 2.71 17.33
C ALA A 14 1.09 1.44 16.46
N VAL A 15 1.24 0.29 17.11
CA VAL A 15 1.20 -1.01 16.44
C VAL A 15 -0.23 -1.34 16.01
N TRP A 16 -0.36 -2.12 14.95
CA TRP A 16 -1.64 -2.60 14.46
C TRP A 16 -2.34 -3.50 15.51
N GLY A 17 -3.62 -3.24 15.76
CA GLY A 17 -4.38 -3.94 16.81
C GLY A 17 -4.21 -3.38 18.23
N GLY A 18 -3.58 -2.21 18.38
CA GLY A 18 -3.54 -1.46 19.64
C GLY A 18 -4.82 -0.68 19.93
N ASP A 19 -4.78 0.17 20.96
CA ASP A 19 -5.94 0.96 21.42
C ASP A 19 -6.37 2.08 20.45
N ASP A 20 -5.49 2.49 19.53
CA ASP A 20 -5.78 3.47 18.48
C ASP A 20 -6.05 2.75 17.17
N ASP A 21 -7.29 2.77 16.71
CA ASP A 21 -7.72 2.11 15.48
C ASP A 21 -7.20 2.79 14.21
N ASP A 22 -6.84 4.09 14.26
CA ASP A 22 -6.32 4.84 13.11
C ASP A 22 -5.12 5.72 13.49
N PRO A 23 -4.00 5.12 13.93
CA PRO A 23 -2.83 5.88 14.34
C PRO A 23 -2.23 6.66 13.16
N GLY A 24 -1.81 7.90 13.43
CA GLY A 24 -0.98 8.68 12.53
C GLY A 24 0.46 8.18 12.50
N LEU A 25 1.35 8.93 11.87
CA LEU A 25 2.78 8.63 11.79
C LEU A 25 3.51 9.02 13.09
N ASP A 26 4.52 8.23 13.47
CA ASP A 26 5.51 8.68 14.43
C ASP A 26 6.54 9.64 13.76
N GLU A 27 7.54 10.08 14.51
CA GLU A 27 8.57 10.99 13.99
C GLU A 27 9.39 10.33 12.86
N ILE A 28 9.70 9.05 12.98
CA ILE A 28 10.39 8.28 11.94
C ILE A 28 9.51 8.18 10.69
N GLY A 29 8.22 7.89 10.88
CA GLY A 29 7.25 7.80 9.77
C GLY A 29 7.11 9.12 9.01
N ARG A 30 7.14 10.25 9.71
CA ARG A 30 7.13 11.58 9.06
C ARG A 30 8.40 11.83 8.24
N ALA A 31 9.57 11.51 8.78
CA ALA A 31 10.82 11.60 8.03
C ALA A 31 10.84 10.66 6.81
N GLN A 32 10.23 9.46 6.92
CA GLN A 32 10.05 8.54 5.80
C GLN A 32 9.10 9.10 4.72
N ALA A 33 8.04 9.79 5.12
CA ALA A 33 7.13 10.46 4.18
C ALA A 33 7.84 11.57 3.39
N ASP A 34 8.68 12.37 4.06
CA ASP A 34 9.52 13.38 3.42
C ASP A 34 10.53 12.75 2.44
N ALA A 35 11.18 11.66 2.82
CA ALA A 35 12.11 10.95 1.95
C ALA A 35 11.40 10.37 0.70
N ALA A 36 10.18 9.85 0.84
CA ALA A 36 9.38 9.36 -0.29
C ALA A 36 9.03 10.51 -1.24
N ARG A 37 8.63 11.68 -0.72
CA ARG A 37 8.43 12.91 -1.51
C ARG A 37 9.68 13.27 -2.29
N ASP A 38 10.83 13.33 -1.65
CA ASP A 38 12.09 13.75 -2.27
C ASP A 38 12.48 12.78 -3.40
N TRP A 39 12.29 11.48 -3.20
CA TRP A 39 12.50 10.47 -4.23
C TRP A 39 11.58 10.70 -5.44
N LEU A 40 10.29 10.93 -5.22
CA LEU A 40 9.31 11.18 -6.29
C LEU A 40 9.63 12.47 -7.07
N LEU A 41 10.09 13.51 -6.38
CA LEU A 41 10.46 14.79 -7.01
C LEU A 41 11.80 14.75 -7.75
N ALA A 42 12.68 13.82 -7.38
CA ALA A 42 13.95 13.60 -8.08
C ALA A 42 13.77 12.89 -9.43
N LEU A 43 12.62 12.30 -9.70
CA LEU A 43 12.30 11.68 -10.99
C LEU A 43 12.36 12.71 -12.15
N PRO A 44 12.65 12.25 -13.38
CA PRO A 44 12.48 13.09 -14.57
C PRO A 44 11.08 13.73 -14.62
N PRO A 45 10.93 14.97 -15.11
CA PRO A 45 9.64 15.68 -15.08
C PRO A 45 8.47 14.94 -15.73
N ASP A 46 8.74 14.16 -16.77
CA ASP A 46 7.75 13.34 -17.49
C ASP A 46 7.34 12.05 -16.74
N GLU A 47 8.18 11.59 -15.80
CA GLU A 47 7.89 10.44 -14.93
C GLU A 47 7.26 10.82 -13.58
N ARG A 48 7.33 12.10 -13.18
CA ARG A 48 6.76 12.55 -11.89
C ARG A 48 5.26 12.30 -11.83
N PRO A 49 4.76 11.87 -10.65
CA PRO A 49 3.32 11.72 -10.48
C PRO A 49 2.64 13.09 -10.61
N ARG A 50 1.43 13.08 -11.18
CA ARG A 50 0.57 14.26 -11.35
C ARG A 50 -0.69 14.18 -10.49
N ARG A 51 -0.89 13.07 -9.82
CA ARG A 51 -2.01 12.79 -8.94
C ARG A 51 -1.49 12.11 -7.69
N VAL A 52 -2.14 12.40 -6.57
CA VAL A 52 -1.87 11.75 -5.28
C VAL A 52 -3.15 11.09 -4.81
N VAL A 53 -3.10 9.79 -4.61
CA VAL A 53 -4.22 8.96 -4.14
C VAL A 53 -3.83 8.35 -2.80
N SER A 54 -4.74 8.30 -1.85
CA SER A 54 -4.47 7.72 -0.52
C SER A 54 -5.62 6.86 -0.03
N SER A 55 -5.28 5.79 0.67
CA SER A 55 -6.21 5.13 1.59
C SER A 55 -6.81 6.14 2.57
N PRO A 56 -8.06 5.94 3.03
CA PRO A 56 -8.68 6.83 4.02
C PRO A 56 -7.98 6.85 5.38
N LEU A 57 -7.16 5.82 5.70
CA LEU A 57 -6.51 5.73 7.01
C LEU A 57 -5.46 6.84 7.21
N ARG A 58 -5.42 7.37 8.42
CA ARG A 58 -4.64 8.55 8.79
C ARG A 58 -3.16 8.41 8.43
N ARG A 59 -2.54 7.28 8.73
CA ARG A 59 -1.13 7.01 8.41
C ARG A 59 -0.81 7.12 6.92
N CYS A 60 -1.74 6.72 6.04
CA CYS A 60 -1.55 6.85 4.59
C CYS A 60 -1.69 8.30 4.14
N ARG A 61 -2.68 9.03 4.65
CA ARG A 61 -2.90 10.44 4.34
C ARG A 61 -1.72 11.30 4.80
N GLU A 62 -1.23 11.08 6.02
CA GLU A 62 -0.05 11.78 6.55
C GLU A 62 1.23 11.44 5.74
N THR A 63 1.35 10.21 5.20
CA THR A 63 2.46 9.87 4.30
C THR A 63 2.34 10.56 2.95
N ALA A 64 1.12 10.74 2.44
CA ALA A 64 0.84 11.38 1.15
C ALA A 64 1.00 12.91 1.18
N GLU A 65 0.78 13.52 2.33
CA GLU A 65 0.68 14.98 2.47
C GLU A 65 1.92 15.75 1.97
N PRO A 66 3.17 15.39 2.33
CA PRO A 66 4.35 16.10 1.82
C PRO A 66 4.45 16.06 0.29
N THR A 67 4.09 14.91 -0.31
CA THR A 67 4.09 14.76 -1.78
C THR A 67 3.01 15.62 -2.43
N ALA A 68 1.79 15.60 -1.90
CA ALA A 68 0.67 16.38 -2.43
C ALA A 68 0.96 17.89 -2.35
N GLN A 69 1.49 18.36 -1.23
CA GLN A 69 1.90 19.76 -1.03
C GLN A 69 2.98 20.18 -2.05
N ALA A 70 4.02 19.37 -2.22
CA ALA A 70 5.12 19.68 -3.13
C ALA A 70 4.70 19.68 -4.61
N LEU A 71 3.72 18.86 -4.99
CA LEU A 71 3.16 18.82 -6.33
C LEU A 71 2.04 19.86 -6.56
N GLY A 72 1.54 20.51 -5.50
CA GLY A 72 0.44 21.47 -5.58
C GLY A 72 -0.90 20.83 -5.96
N VAL A 73 -1.13 19.56 -5.57
CA VAL A 73 -2.36 18.80 -5.87
C VAL A 73 -3.10 18.39 -4.61
N ALA A 74 -4.40 18.15 -4.72
CA ALA A 74 -5.19 17.58 -3.64
C ALA A 74 -4.95 16.07 -3.52
N ILE A 75 -5.11 15.53 -2.30
CA ILE A 75 -5.13 14.09 -2.05
C ILE A 75 -6.52 13.55 -2.40
N GLU A 76 -6.57 12.65 -3.36
CA GLU A 76 -7.77 11.85 -3.68
C GLU A 76 -7.86 10.68 -2.70
N VAL A 77 -8.85 10.69 -1.82
CA VAL A 77 -9.06 9.59 -0.87
C VAL A 77 -9.88 8.49 -1.52
N ASP A 78 -9.33 7.26 -1.57
CA ASP A 78 -10.00 6.12 -2.18
C ASP A 78 -9.96 4.89 -1.26
N PRO A 79 -11.10 4.41 -0.75
CA PRO A 79 -11.18 3.20 0.08
C PRO A 79 -10.67 1.93 -0.60
N ARG A 80 -10.68 1.86 -1.95
CA ARG A 80 -10.22 0.69 -2.71
C ARG A 80 -8.72 0.44 -2.59
N VAL A 81 -7.94 1.41 -2.14
CA VAL A 81 -6.51 1.23 -1.84
C VAL A 81 -6.26 1.09 -0.33
N GLY A 82 -7.29 0.68 0.42
CA GLY A 82 -7.24 0.40 1.85
C GLY A 82 -6.48 -0.89 2.19
N GLU A 83 -6.30 -1.14 3.49
CA GLU A 83 -5.68 -2.38 3.97
C GLU A 83 -6.68 -3.54 3.90
N ILE A 84 -6.16 -4.77 3.94
CA ILE A 84 -6.97 -5.99 3.92
C ILE A 84 -8.08 -5.91 4.99
N PRO A 85 -9.35 -6.10 4.62
CA PRO A 85 -10.44 -6.11 5.59
C PRO A 85 -10.30 -7.32 6.52
N THR A 86 -10.23 -7.06 7.83
CA THR A 86 -10.28 -8.13 8.83
C THR A 86 -11.71 -8.61 9.04
N PRO A 87 -11.93 -9.93 9.27
CA PRO A 87 -13.25 -10.45 9.59
C PRO A 87 -13.88 -9.70 10.78
N ALA A 88 -15.14 -9.29 10.63
CA ALA A 88 -15.84 -8.48 11.63
C ALA A 88 -16.00 -9.16 13.00
N ALA A 89 -16.01 -10.50 13.01
CA ALA A 89 -16.14 -11.29 14.22
C ALA A 89 -14.87 -11.36 15.06
N LEU A 90 -13.70 -10.96 14.52
CA LEU A 90 -12.42 -11.06 15.25
C LEU A 90 -12.30 -9.95 16.29
N ALA A 91 -11.99 -10.37 17.53
CA ALA A 91 -11.56 -9.46 18.58
C ALA A 91 -10.22 -8.78 18.19
N PRO A 92 -9.90 -7.58 18.74
CA PRO A 92 -8.68 -6.86 18.39
C PRO A 92 -7.40 -7.68 18.54
N ASP A 93 -7.28 -8.49 19.58
CA ASP A 93 -6.14 -9.37 19.89
C ASP A 93 -6.05 -10.60 18.94
N GLU A 94 -7.13 -10.97 18.28
CA GLU A 94 -7.17 -12.09 17.33
C GLU A 94 -6.73 -11.65 15.89
N ARG A 95 -6.78 -10.36 15.60
CA ARG A 95 -6.44 -9.83 14.27
C ARG A 95 -4.98 -10.14 13.86
N GLY A 96 -4.04 -9.97 14.79
CA GLY A 96 -2.64 -10.29 14.57
C GLY A 96 -2.37 -11.77 14.26
N PRO A 97 -2.85 -12.72 15.07
CA PRO A 97 -2.80 -14.15 14.77
C PRO A 97 -3.42 -14.52 13.41
N TRP A 98 -4.59 -13.97 13.09
CA TRP A 98 -5.25 -14.18 11.80
C TRP A 98 -4.37 -13.73 10.64
N LEU A 99 -3.81 -12.53 10.71
CA LEU A 99 -2.95 -12.00 9.65
C LEU A 99 -1.67 -12.82 9.47
N ARG A 100 -1.06 -13.30 10.55
CA ARG A 100 0.10 -14.21 10.46
C ARG A 100 -0.26 -15.52 9.75
N LYS A 101 -1.46 -16.08 10.01
CA LYS A 101 -1.97 -17.25 9.27
C LYS A 101 -2.11 -16.94 7.77
N CYS A 102 -2.67 -15.79 7.43
CA CYS A 102 -2.78 -15.34 6.03
C CYS A 102 -1.39 -15.29 5.34
N PHE A 103 -0.38 -14.74 5.99
CA PHE A 103 0.97 -14.60 5.41
C PHE A 103 1.66 -15.93 5.13
N ALA A 104 1.28 -17.01 5.82
CA ALA A 104 1.83 -18.34 5.60
C ALA A 104 1.17 -19.09 4.43
N GLY A 105 0.02 -18.60 3.93
CA GLY A 105 -0.83 -19.28 2.95
C GLY A 105 -0.97 -18.55 1.62
N ALA A 106 -1.99 -18.96 0.88
CA ALA A 106 -2.37 -18.37 -0.40
C ALA A 106 -3.66 -17.56 -0.27
N TRP A 107 -3.88 -16.62 -1.20
CA TRP A 107 -5.04 -15.73 -1.21
C TRP A 107 -6.38 -16.49 -1.19
N ALA A 108 -6.48 -17.58 -1.94
CA ALA A 108 -7.68 -18.41 -2.00
C ALA A 108 -7.96 -19.22 -0.72
N GLU A 109 -6.99 -19.29 0.20
CA GLU A 109 -7.09 -20.03 1.46
C GLU A 109 -7.44 -19.15 2.66
N ILE A 110 -7.56 -17.83 2.46
CA ILE A 110 -7.89 -16.90 3.54
C ILE A 110 -9.35 -17.09 3.94
N GLU A 111 -9.56 -17.46 5.19
CA GLU A 111 -10.89 -17.55 5.80
C GLU A 111 -11.31 -16.19 6.38
N GLY A 112 -12.55 -15.77 6.10
CA GLY A 112 -13.13 -14.53 6.61
C GLY A 112 -14.43 -14.17 5.91
N ASP A 113 -14.79 -12.88 5.94
CA ASP A 113 -16.08 -12.38 5.46
C ASP A 113 -16.13 -12.15 3.94
N LEU A 114 -14.98 -12.24 3.26
CA LEU A 114 -14.82 -11.91 1.85
C LEU A 114 -14.16 -13.05 1.06
N ASP A 115 -14.33 -13.03 -0.24
CA ASP A 115 -13.43 -13.68 -1.19
C ASP A 115 -12.16 -12.80 -1.31
N TYR A 116 -11.11 -13.12 -0.57
CA TYR A 116 -9.87 -12.34 -0.53
C TYR A 116 -9.05 -12.43 -1.81
N ASP A 117 -9.23 -13.50 -2.59
CA ASP A 117 -8.62 -13.58 -3.92
C ASP A 117 -9.35 -12.66 -4.92
N ALA A 118 -10.66 -12.50 -4.81
CA ALA A 118 -11.41 -11.48 -5.54
C ALA A 118 -10.99 -10.07 -5.11
N TRP A 119 -10.90 -9.80 -3.80
CA TRP A 119 -10.41 -8.51 -3.28
C TRP A 119 -9.00 -8.15 -3.82
N ARG A 120 -8.10 -9.12 -3.87
CA ARG A 120 -6.77 -8.95 -4.48
C ARG A 120 -6.85 -8.50 -5.95
N ARG A 121 -7.71 -9.15 -6.74
CA ARG A 121 -7.91 -8.79 -8.15
C ARG A 121 -8.52 -7.40 -8.31
N GLU A 122 -9.48 -7.05 -7.46
CA GLU A 122 -10.17 -5.76 -7.49
C GLU A 122 -9.25 -4.59 -7.16
N ILE A 123 -8.39 -4.72 -6.13
CA ILE A 123 -7.41 -3.66 -5.82
C ILE A 123 -6.42 -3.46 -6.97
N ALA A 124 -5.89 -4.53 -7.56
CA ALA A 124 -5.00 -4.44 -8.72
C ALA A 124 -5.70 -3.80 -9.93
N ALA A 125 -6.92 -4.21 -10.24
CA ALA A 125 -7.72 -3.63 -11.31
C ALA A 125 -8.02 -2.14 -11.08
N SER A 126 -8.28 -1.74 -9.82
CA SER A 126 -8.52 -0.33 -9.47
C SER A 126 -7.31 0.56 -9.73
N LEU A 127 -6.10 0.00 -9.70
CA LEU A 127 -4.85 0.74 -9.96
C LEU A 127 -4.51 0.82 -11.45
N ALA A 128 -4.98 -0.10 -12.29
CA ALA A 128 -4.66 -0.11 -13.71
C ALA A 128 -5.05 1.20 -14.41
N GLY A 129 -6.18 1.79 -14.06
CA GLY A 129 -6.63 3.10 -14.58
C GLY A 129 -5.92 4.34 -13.99
N ARG A 130 -4.87 4.18 -13.16
CA ARG A 130 -4.26 5.27 -12.39
C ARG A 130 -2.84 5.62 -12.84
N GLY A 131 -2.55 5.49 -14.11
CA GLY A 131 -1.26 5.93 -14.67
C GLY A 131 -0.94 7.38 -14.29
N GLY A 132 0.32 7.66 -13.93
CA GLY A 132 0.79 8.96 -13.48
C GLY A 132 0.40 9.32 -12.04
N ALA A 133 0.00 8.35 -11.20
CA ALA A 133 -0.35 8.58 -9.81
C ALA A 133 0.72 8.07 -8.83
N ALA A 134 0.87 8.76 -7.69
CA ALA A 134 1.44 8.23 -6.45
C ALA A 134 0.29 7.76 -5.56
N VAL A 135 0.28 6.48 -5.20
CA VAL A 135 -0.78 5.81 -4.44
C VAL A 135 -0.22 5.38 -3.09
N PHE A 136 -0.75 5.93 -2.03
CA PHE A 136 -0.34 5.66 -0.65
C PHE A 136 -1.29 4.65 -0.01
N SER A 137 -0.73 3.49 0.32
CA SER A 137 -1.48 2.31 0.71
C SER A 137 -0.78 1.56 1.85
N HIS A 138 -1.00 0.26 1.95
CA HIS A 138 -0.65 -0.57 3.10
C HIS A 138 0.20 -1.78 2.71
N TYR A 139 0.64 -2.50 3.72
CA TYR A 139 1.51 -3.67 3.55
C TYR A 139 0.85 -4.80 2.77
N VAL A 140 -0.36 -5.22 3.21
CA VAL A 140 -1.05 -6.34 2.55
C VAL A 140 -1.62 -5.91 1.21
N ALA A 141 -2.13 -4.69 1.11
CA ALA A 141 -2.60 -4.13 -0.15
C ALA A 141 -1.50 -4.07 -1.22
N THR A 142 -0.27 -3.69 -0.84
CA THR A 142 0.88 -3.73 -1.75
C THR A 142 1.20 -5.15 -2.20
N ASN A 143 1.18 -6.13 -1.28
CA ASN A 143 1.36 -7.54 -1.61
C ASN A 143 0.24 -8.08 -2.52
N ALA A 144 -1.01 -7.65 -2.30
CA ALA A 144 -2.14 -8.01 -3.16
C ALA A 144 -1.88 -7.60 -4.62
N VAL A 145 -1.43 -6.37 -4.83
CA VAL A 145 -1.12 -5.87 -6.18
C VAL A 145 0.07 -6.61 -6.79
N VAL A 146 1.17 -6.73 -6.04
CA VAL A 146 2.40 -7.36 -6.55
C VAL A 146 2.18 -8.84 -6.85
N SER A 147 1.55 -9.59 -5.95
CA SER A 147 1.25 -11.02 -6.18
C SER A 147 0.30 -11.22 -7.37
N GLN A 148 -0.66 -10.33 -7.56
CA GLN A 148 -1.57 -10.37 -8.72
C GLN A 148 -0.81 -10.14 -10.04
N VAL A 149 0.08 -9.16 -10.07
CA VAL A 149 0.89 -8.84 -11.26
C VAL A 149 1.87 -9.96 -11.61
N LEU A 150 2.45 -10.61 -10.59
CA LEU A 150 3.37 -11.73 -10.77
C LEU A 150 2.69 -13.08 -11.02
N GLY A 151 1.36 -13.17 -10.81
CA GLY A 151 0.64 -14.44 -10.84
C GLY A 151 1.02 -15.36 -9.67
N ASP A 152 1.55 -14.82 -8.58
CA ASP A 152 1.90 -15.59 -7.39
C ASP A 152 0.63 -15.81 -6.53
N PRO A 153 0.25 -17.04 -6.18
CA PRO A 153 -0.89 -17.30 -5.32
C PRO A 153 -0.65 -16.92 -3.86
N LYS A 154 0.59 -16.72 -3.43
CA LYS A 154 0.94 -16.43 -2.03
C LYS A 154 0.51 -15.04 -1.62
N VAL A 155 0.08 -14.91 -0.35
CA VAL A 155 -0.28 -13.62 0.25
C VAL A 155 0.95 -12.73 0.39
N LEU A 156 2.08 -13.30 0.79
CA LEU A 156 3.33 -12.58 0.97
C LEU A 156 4.26 -12.79 -0.22
N ALA A 157 4.22 -11.86 -1.17
CA ALA A 157 5.12 -11.86 -2.34
C ALA A 157 6.49 -11.25 -2.00
N PHE A 158 6.51 -10.20 -1.15
CA PHE A 158 7.72 -9.56 -0.65
C PHE A 158 7.40 -8.81 0.65
N ARG A 159 8.40 -8.18 1.26
CA ARG A 159 8.25 -7.48 2.54
C ARG A 159 8.49 -5.98 2.40
N PRO A 160 7.54 -5.21 1.82
CA PRO A 160 7.73 -3.79 1.62
C PRO A 160 8.02 -3.07 2.94
N ASP A 161 9.12 -2.33 3.02
CA ASP A 161 9.44 -1.50 4.19
C ASP A 161 8.51 -0.29 4.28
N HIS A 162 8.48 0.40 5.43
CA HIS A 162 7.72 1.64 5.57
C HIS A 162 8.19 2.69 4.55
N ALA A 163 7.24 3.38 3.94
CA ALA A 163 7.44 4.36 2.88
C ALA A 163 8.25 3.84 1.67
N SER A 164 8.37 2.51 1.50
CA SER A 164 8.96 1.94 0.29
C SER A 164 8.06 2.19 -0.92
N ILE A 165 8.67 2.38 -2.08
CA ILE A 165 8.00 2.73 -3.33
C ILE A 165 8.16 1.57 -4.30
N THR A 166 7.06 0.90 -4.63
CA THR A 166 6.99 -0.10 -5.70
C THR A 166 6.59 0.61 -6.99
N VAL A 167 7.39 0.44 -8.04
CA VAL A 167 7.13 1.06 -9.34
C VAL A 167 6.41 0.08 -10.25
N LEU A 168 5.27 0.51 -10.75
CA LEU A 168 4.45 -0.22 -11.71
C LEU A 168 4.31 0.60 -12.99
N GLU A 169 3.99 -0.06 -14.09
CA GLU A 169 3.53 0.56 -15.33
C GLU A 169 2.14 0.07 -15.67
N THR A 170 1.36 0.93 -16.31
CA THR A 170 0.03 0.58 -16.80
C THR A 170 -0.20 1.06 -18.25
N ASP A 171 -0.96 0.27 -19.00
CA ASP A 171 -1.53 0.66 -20.30
C ASP A 171 -2.99 1.13 -20.21
N GLY A 172 -3.53 1.19 -18.99
CA GLY A 172 -4.93 1.53 -18.69
C GLY A 172 -5.75 0.33 -18.21
N ASP A 173 -5.41 -0.87 -18.67
CA ASP A 173 -6.13 -2.11 -18.32
C ASP A 173 -5.28 -3.08 -17.50
N ARG A 174 -3.97 -3.06 -17.70
CA ARG A 174 -3.03 -4.01 -17.09
C ARG A 174 -1.93 -3.27 -16.34
N LEU A 175 -1.48 -3.92 -15.26
CA LEU A 175 -0.28 -3.53 -14.50
C LEU A 175 0.89 -4.44 -14.86
N THR A 176 2.09 -3.84 -14.91
CA THR A 176 3.37 -4.54 -15.03
C THR A 176 4.29 -4.07 -13.91
N LEU A 177 4.96 -4.98 -13.24
CA LEU A 177 5.96 -4.65 -12.23
C LEU A 177 7.25 -4.17 -12.91
N VAL A 178 7.72 -2.98 -12.55
CA VAL A 178 8.99 -2.43 -13.01
C VAL A 178 10.07 -2.65 -11.95
N GLU A 179 9.76 -2.29 -10.68
CA GLU A 179 10.71 -2.38 -9.58
C GLU A 179 9.98 -2.61 -8.25
N LEU A 180 10.46 -3.54 -7.45
CA LEU A 180 9.99 -3.71 -6.08
C LEU A 180 10.55 -2.59 -5.19
N GLY A 181 9.73 -2.14 -4.27
CA GLY A 181 10.17 -1.24 -3.21
C GLY A 181 11.19 -1.88 -2.28
N ARG A 182 11.91 -1.05 -1.50
CA ARG A 182 12.85 -1.53 -0.48
C ARG A 182 12.15 -2.49 0.48
N GLU A 183 12.82 -3.60 0.79
CA GLU A 183 12.33 -4.57 1.75
C GLU A 183 12.75 -4.23 3.19
N ALA A 184 11.89 -4.56 4.15
CA ALA A 184 12.19 -4.47 5.57
C ALA A 184 13.25 -5.51 5.97
N ALA A 185 14.25 -5.09 6.77
CA ALA A 185 15.32 -5.97 7.24
C ALA A 185 14.84 -7.02 8.25
N THR A 186 13.66 -6.81 8.89
CA THR A 186 13.07 -7.67 9.91
C THR A 186 11.60 -7.95 9.63
N SER A 187 11.07 -9.02 10.23
CA SER A 187 9.63 -9.33 10.17
C SER A 187 8.80 -8.17 10.69
N VAL A 188 7.74 -7.81 9.98
CA VAL A 188 6.88 -6.63 10.23
C VAL A 188 5.79 -6.92 11.28
N LEU A 189 5.76 -8.17 11.84
CA LEU A 189 4.83 -8.59 12.89
C LEU A 189 5.56 -9.12 14.12
#